data_807eab642f3cb81c9cc8d3964ef56e0b
#
_entry.id   807eab642f3cb81c9cc8d3964ef56e0b
#
_cell.length_a   1.000
_cell.length_b   1.000
_cell.length_c   1.000
_cell.angle_alpha   90.00
_cell.angle_beta   90.00
_cell.angle_gamma   90.00
#
_symmetry.space_group_name_H-M   'P 1'
#
loop_
_entity.id
_entity.type
_entity.pdbx_description
1 polymer ?
#
loop_
_entity_poly.entity_id
_entity_poly.type
_entity_poly.pdbx_seq_one_letter_code
_entity_poly.pdbx_strand_id
1 'polypeptide(L)'
;MLSASDVSFAYGRRGATRPFTLSEVSVDVPRGSLTGLIGPNGCGKTTLLRILSGVLQPGEGQVTYDGRAVAGIARRELARHIAVVPQETHPAFDYTALEMVLMGRHPHLGAFQLEGPDDLRIAHEAMQATGTAELADRMYMTLSGGEKQRVVIASALAQSPDILLLDEPTASLDLGYQIEVAALLSRLNRQHGVTMVIATHDLNLAAGLCDTLVLLRAGRVLAQGPTREVLTTDAIRRLYDVDADVHFHDEAGHLTVTPLRRTHGVGDTGVPR
;
A
#
# COMPACT_ATOMS: atom_id res chain seq x y z
N MET A 1 14.53 1.39 8.71
CA MET A 1 13.24 1.91 9.17
C MET A 1 12.85 3.09 8.30
N LEU A 2 11.61 3.18 7.88
CA LEU A 2 11.08 4.31 7.10
C LEU A 2 10.22 5.17 8.01
N SER A 3 10.42 6.49 8.03
CA SER A 3 9.57 7.39 8.80
C SER A 3 9.31 8.70 8.07
N ALA A 4 8.14 9.26 8.30
CA ALA A 4 7.76 10.60 7.92
C ALA A 4 7.58 11.45 9.18
N SER A 5 8.12 12.66 9.22
CA SER A 5 8.03 13.57 10.36
C SER A 5 7.46 14.90 9.89
N ASP A 6 6.31 15.27 10.43
CA ASP A 6 5.59 16.53 10.20
C ASP A 6 5.42 16.90 8.72
N VAL A 7 5.18 15.89 7.90
CA VAL A 7 5.07 16.02 6.45
C VAL A 7 3.80 16.78 6.09
N SER A 8 3.97 17.89 5.37
CA SER A 8 2.90 18.64 4.73
C SER A 8 3.10 18.69 3.22
N PHE A 9 2.00 18.48 2.47
CA PHE A 9 2.04 18.49 1.00
C PHE A 9 0.72 19.00 0.44
N ALA A 10 0.77 19.82 -0.60
CA ALA A 10 -0.40 20.28 -1.33
C ALA A 10 -0.24 20.05 -2.83
N TYR A 11 -1.25 19.41 -3.46
CA TYR A 11 -1.40 19.53 -4.91
C TYR A 11 -1.94 20.93 -5.20
N GLY A 12 -1.18 21.79 -5.86
CA GLY A 12 -1.70 23.08 -6.16
C GLY A 12 -1.03 23.81 -7.30
N ARG A 13 -1.81 24.15 -8.33
CA ARG A 13 -1.65 25.40 -9.05
C ARG A 13 -2.23 26.51 -8.18
N ARG A 14 -1.51 27.64 -8.03
CA ARG A 14 -2.06 28.89 -7.45
C ARG A 14 -3.43 29.17 -8.10
N GLY A 15 -4.51 29.15 -7.29
CA GLY A 15 -5.87 29.44 -7.75
C GLY A 15 -6.91 28.31 -7.62
N ALA A 16 -6.54 27.09 -7.17
CA ALA A 16 -7.52 26.07 -6.87
C ALA A 16 -8.31 26.41 -5.61
N THR A 17 -9.62 26.38 -5.69
CA THR A 17 -10.54 26.79 -4.59
C THR A 17 -10.46 25.89 -3.35
N ARG A 18 -9.93 24.67 -3.45
CA ARG A 18 -9.58 23.76 -2.32
C ARG A 18 -8.55 22.74 -2.81
N PRO A 19 -7.23 23.04 -2.76
CA PRO A 19 -6.22 22.03 -3.05
C PRO A 19 -6.29 20.92 -1.98
N PHE A 20 -6.17 19.64 -2.41
CA PHE A 20 -5.96 18.57 -1.47
C PHE A 20 -4.64 18.79 -0.74
N THR A 21 -4.64 18.65 0.58
CA THR A 21 -3.46 18.80 1.42
C THR A 21 -3.27 17.62 2.36
N LEU A 22 -2.03 17.18 2.53
CA LEU A 22 -1.57 16.50 3.75
C LEU A 22 -1.05 17.56 4.71
N SER A 23 -1.35 17.44 5.99
CA SER A 23 -0.96 18.44 7.00
C SER A 23 -0.36 17.75 8.21
N GLU A 24 0.90 18.03 8.51
CA GLU A 24 1.61 17.60 9.72
C GLU A 24 1.51 16.06 9.94
N VAL A 25 1.70 15.29 8.86
CA VAL A 25 1.61 13.84 8.89
C VAL A 25 2.92 13.26 9.40
N SER A 26 2.86 12.57 10.54
CA SER A 26 3.98 11.80 11.09
C SER A 26 3.60 10.32 11.13
N VAL A 27 4.45 9.46 10.56
CA VAL A 27 4.23 8.00 10.44
C VAL A 27 5.55 7.27 10.59
N ASP A 28 5.55 6.23 11.42
CA ASP A 28 6.67 5.32 11.57
C ASP A 28 6.33 3.93 11.04
N VAL A 29 7.25 3.37 10.24
CA VAL A 29 7.16 2.02 9.68
C VAL A 29 8.34 1.19 10.23
N PRO A 30 8.11 0.37 11.26
CA PRO A 30 9.14 -0.50 11.81
C PRO A 30 9.62 -1.55 10.81
N ARG A 31 10.88 -1.99 10.91
CA ARG A 31 11.37 -3.10 10.08
C ARG A 31 10.59 -4.38 10.35
N GLY A 32 10.29 -5.11 9.29
CA GLY A 32 9.56 -6.39 9.36
C GLY A 32 8.09 -6.24 9.72
N SER A 33 7.58 -5.02 9.94
CA SER A 33 6.15 -4.81 10.22
C SER A 33 5.31 -4.80 8.96
N LEU A 34 4.05 -5.14 9.13
CA LEU A 34 3.00 -4.95 8.16
C LEU A 34 2.08 -3.83 8.64
N THR A 35 2.25 -2.63 8.07
CA THR A 35 1.53 -1.42 8.47
C THR A 35 0.39 -1.13 7.51
N GLY A 36 -0.84 -1.02 8.02
CA GLY A 36 -2.03 -0.63 7.27
C GLY A 36 -2.23 0.89 7.28
N LEU A 37 -2.33 1.51 6.12
CA LEU A 37 -2.72 2.91 5.97
C LEU A 37 -4.20 2.96 5.57
N ILE A 38 -5.06 3.32 6.52
CA ILE A 38 -6.52 3.22 6.42
C ILE A 38 -7.15 4.60 6.37
N GLY A 39 -8.17 4.75 5.54
CA GLY A 39 -8.97 5.96 5.48
C GLY A 39 -9.87 6.01 4.25
N PRO A 40 -10.86 6.93 4.23
CA PRO A 40 -11.78 7.08 3.12
C PRO A 40 -11.07 7.47 1.82
N ASN A 41 -11.74 7.27 0.69
CA ASN A 41 -11.21 7.69 -0.60
C ASN A 41 -10.94 9.20 -0.61
N GLY A 42 -9.79 9.58 -1.19
CA GLY A 42 -9.36 10.98 -1.24
C GLY A 42 -8.75 11.54 0.07
N CYS A 43 -8.58 10.72 1.13
CA CYS A 43 -7.96 11.20 2.37
C CYS A 43 -6.43 11.40 2.27
N GLY A 44 -5.78 10.87 1.21
CA GLY A 44 -4.35 11.07 0.95
C GLY A 44 -3.46 9.85 1.03
N LYS A 45 -4.00 8.63 1.12
CA LYS A 45 -3.22 7.36 1.20
C LYS A 45 -2.19 7.25 0.08
N THR A 46 -2.62 7.30 -1.19
CA THR A 46 -1.74 7.26 -2.36
C THR A 46 -0.71 8.39 -2.36
N THR A 47 -1.10 9.59 -1.94
CA THR A 47 -0.18 10.73 -1.85
C THR A 47 0.90 10.48 -0.82
N LEU A 48 0.53 9.95 0.35
CA LEU A 48 1.49 9.60 1.40
C LEU A 48 2.44 8.49 0.93
N LEU A 49 1.94 7.44 0.28
CA LEU A 49 2.80 6.39 -0.31
C LEU A 49 3.80 6.97 -1.32
N ARG A 50 3.37 7.90 -2.18
CA ARG A 50 4.26 8.58 -3.14
C ARG A 50 5.31 9.45 -2.46
N ILE A 51 5.00 10.05 -1.33
CA ILE A 51 5.96 10.82 -0.53
C ILE A 51 6.94 9.86 0.17
N LEU A 52 6.46 8.79 0.78
CA LEU A 52 7.30 7.76 1.42
C LEU A 52 8.26 7.11 0.43
N SER A 53 7.84 6.90 -0.82
CA SER A 53 8.69 6.35 -1.90
C SER A 53 9.63 7.37 -2.55
N GLY A 54 9.59 8.65 -2.14
CA GLY A 54 10.40 9.72 -2.75
C GLY A 54 9.95 10.15 -4.15
N VAL A 55 8.81 9.66 -4.66
CA VAL A 55 8.21 10.10 -5.94
C VAL A 55 7.73 11.53 -5.84
N LEU A 56 7.12 11.90 -4.70
CA LEU A 56 6.75 13.28 -4.37
C LEU A 56 7.65 13.78 -3.23
N GLN A 57 8.02 15.03 -3.30
CA GLN A 57 8.71 15.71 -2.21
C GLN A 57 7.71 16.46 -1.35
N PRO A 58 7.77 16.36 -0.02
CA PRO A 58 6.93 17.17 0.87
C PRO A 58 7.30 18.66 0.75
N GLY A 59 6.32 19.52 0.97
CA GLY A 59 6.54 20.96 1.05
C GLY A 59 7.15 21.37 2.39
N GLU A 60 6.81 20.62 3.46
CA GLU A 60 7.32 20.78 4.83
C GLU A 60 7.53 19.39 5.45
N GLY A 61 8.37 19.32 6.48
CA GLY A 61 8.75 18.07 7.11
C GLY A 61 9.72 17.27 6.28
N GLN A 62 9.93 16.01 6.63
CA GLN A 62 10.86 15.14 5.93
C GLN A 62 10.47 13.67 6.02
N VAL A 63 10.96 12.90 5.03
CA VAL A 63 10.95 11.43 5.08
C VAL A 63 12.37 10.93 5.25
N THR A 64 12.57 9.95 6.12
CA THR A 64 13.86 9.32 6.33
C THR A 64 13.77 7.81 6.12
N TYR A 65 14.80 7.26 5.49
CA TYR A 65 15.04 5.83 5.36
C TYR A 65 16.38 5.50 6.07
N ASP A 66 16.33 4.66 7.10
CA ASP A 66 17.47 4.35 7.97
C ASP A 66 18.23 5.58 8.47
N GLY A 67 17.50 6.61 8.88
CA GLY A 67 18.05 7.87 9.39
C GLY A 67 18.59 8.82 8.31
N ARG A 68 18.60 8.42 7.03
CA ARG A 68 19.01 9.29 5.91
C ARG A 68 17.77 9.94 5.29
N ALA A 69 17.81 11.26 5.05
CA ALA A 69 16.72 11.94 4.36
C ALA A 69 16.53 11.39 2.94
N VAL A 70 15.31 10.94 2.63
CA VAL A 70 14.95 10.37 1.31
C VAL A 70 15.24 11.35 0.18
N ALA A 71 15.03 12.63 0.38
CA ALA A 71 15.33 13.68 -0.60
C ALA A 71 16.83 13.76 -0.98
N GLY A 72 17.73 13.26 -0.13
CA GLY A 72 19.19 13.20 -0.37
C GLY A 72 19.68 11.90 -0.99
N ILE A 73 18.80 10.90 -1.20
CA ILE A 73 19.15 9.62 -1.79
C ILE A 73 18.86 9.67 -3.29
N ALA A 74 19.82 9.25 -4.11
CA ALA A 74 19.60 9.16 -5.55
C ALA A 74 18.41 8.22 -5.86
N ARG A 75 17.51 8.62 -6.76
CA ARG A 75 16.26 7.87 -7.07
C ARG A 75 16.52 6.40 -7.36
N ARG A 76 17.59 6.10 -8.08
CA ARG A 76 17.96 4.72 -8.43
C ARG A 76 18.47 3.93 -7.21
N GLU A 77 19.20 4.56 -6.29
CA GLU A 77 19.60 3.97 -5.02
C GLU A 77 18.37 3.70 -4.15
N LEU A 78 17.48 4.69 -4.00
CA LEU A 78 16.26 4.54 -3.23
C LEU A 78 15.37 3.41 -3.79
N ALA A 79 15.27 3.29 -5.12
CA ALA A 79 14.50 2.24 -5.78
C ALA A 79 15.07 0.82 -5.55
N ARG A 80 16.30 0.66 -5.05
CA ARG A 80 16.80 -0.66 -4.61
C ARG A 80 16.30 -1.06 -3.22
N HIS A 81 15.80 -0.10 -2.46
CA HIS A 81 15.35 -0.29 -1.08
C HIS A 81 13.82 -0.21 -0.93
N ILE A 82 13.16 0.59 -1.74
CA ILE A 82 11.72 0.81 -1.65
C ILE A 82 11.08 0.51 -3.01
N ALA A 83 10.24 -0.52 -3.04
CA ALA A 83 9.41 -0.84 -4.20
C ALA A 83 7.96 -0.41 -3.98
N VAL A 84 7.28 -0.07 -5.07
CA VAL A 84 5.87 0.35 -5.06
C VAL A 84 5.06 -0.59 -5.92
N VAL A 85 3.98 -1.14 -5.35
CA VAL A 85 2.93 -1.87 -6.06
C VAL A 85 1.77 -0.89 -6.23
N PRO A 86 1.53 -0.37 -7.45
CA PRO A 86 0.44 0.57 -7.70
C PRO A 86 -0.92 -0.15 -7.72
N GLN A 87 -1.99 0.62 -7.58
CA GLN A 87 -3.36 0.12 -7.63
C GLN A 87 -3.68 -0.51 -8.99
N GLU A 88 -3.21 0.08 -10.07
CA GLU A 88 -3.39 -0.41 -11.44
C GLU A 88 -2.08 -0.31 -12.21
N THR A 89 -1.86 -1.29 -13.09
CA THR A 89 -0.70 -1.33 -13.99
C THR A 89 -1.18 -1.52 -15.43
N HIS A 90 -0.94 -0.53 -16.25
CA HIS A 90 -1.26 -0.54 -17.67
C HIS A 90 0.03 -0.43 -18.50
N PRO A 91 0.63 -1.56 -18.92
CA PRO A 91 1.81 -1.52 -19.75
C PRO A 91 1.46 -0.94 -21.13
N ALA A 92 2.37 -0.16 -21.71
CA ALA A 92 2.18 0.46 -23.02
C ALA A 92 2.34 -0.53 -24.18
N PHE A 93 2.93 -1.69 -23.95
CA PHE A 93 3.18 -2.74 -24.93
C PHE A 93 2.74 -4.09 -24.39
N ASP A 94 2.63 -5.06 -25.29
CA ASP A 94 2.34 -6.45 -24.93
C ASP A 94 3.62 -7.11 -24.40
N TYR A 95 3.69 -7.27 -23.09
CA TYR A 95 4.76 -7.97 -22.38
C TYR A 95 4.29 -9.33 -21.88
N THR A 96 5.19 -10.29 -21.82
CA THR A 96 4.98 -11.52 -21.05
C THR A 96 5.01 -11.24 -19.55
N ALA A 97 4.52 -12.18 -18.74
CA ALA A 97 4.60 -12.06 -17.28
C ALA A 97 6.06 -11.99 -16.80
N LEU A 98 6.97 -12.74 -17.39
CA LEU A 98 8.40 -12.69 -17.05
C LEU A 98 9.01 -11.33 -17.39
N GLU A 99 8.72 -10.75 -18.54
CA GLU A 99 9.21 -9.42 -18.92
C GLU A 99 8.70 -8.35 -17.94
N MET A 100 7.43 -8.44 -17.52
CA MET A 100 6.87 -7.56 -16.48
C MET A 100 7.64 -7.68 -15.15
N VAL A 101 8.02 -8.91 -14.77
CA VAL A 101 8.79 -9.13 -13.53
C VAL A 101 10.21 -8.61 -13.65
N LEU A 102 10.85 -8.81 -14.82
CA LEU A 102 12.20 -8.31 -15.11
C LEU A 102 12.30 -6.78 -15.04
N MET A 103 11.22 -6.03 -15.31
CA MET A 103 11.21 -4.57 -15.09
C MET A 103 11.58 -4.19 -13.66
N GLY A 104 11.30 -5.04 -12.67
CA GLY A 104 11.74 -4.86 -11.29
C GLY A 104 13.25 -4.82 -11.12
N ARG A 105 14.02 -5.38 -12.08
CA ARG A 105 15.49 -5.37 -12.03
C ARG A 105 16.12 -4.07 -12.50
N HIS A 106 15.34 -3.18 -13.16
CA HIS A 106 15.86 -1.94 -13.72
C HIS A 106 16.73 -1.08 -12.75
N PRO A 107 16.44 -0.93 -11.45
CA PRO A 107 17.33 -0.19 -10.53
C PRO A 107 18.71 -0.82 -10.36
N HIS A 108 18.90 -2.09 -10.69
CA HIS A 108 20.17 -2.81 -10.55
C HIS A 108 21.03 -2.78 -11.83
N LEU A 109 20.41 -2.55 -12.99
CA LEU A 109 21.09 -2.55 -14.28
C LEU A 109 21.92 -1.28 -14.48
N GLY A 110 23.09 -1.37 -15.12
CA GLY A 110 23.90 -0.24 -15.57
C GLY A 110 23.22 0.54 -16.72
N ALA A 111 23.77 1.69 -17.08
CA ALA A 111 23.37 2.37 -18.30
C ALA A 111 23.68 1.48 -19.50
N PHE A 112 22.69 1.21 -20.35
CA PHE A 112 22.77 0.30 -21.51
C PHE A 112 23.06 -1.17 -21.16
N GLN A 113 22.95 -1.59 -19.91
CA GLN A 113 23.07 -2.99 -19.51
C GLN A 113 21.73 -3.69 -19.72
N LEU A 114 21.76 -4.85 -20.36
CA LEU A 114 20.64 -5.78 -20.43
C LEU A 114 20.64 -6.71 -19.22
N GLU A 115 19.50 -7.33 -18.96
CA GLU A 115 19.33 -8.32 -17.89
C GLU A 115 20.26 -9.51 -18.13
N GLY A 116 20.96 -9.91 -17.07
CA GLY A 116 21.86 -11.05 -17.06
C GLY A 116 21.24 -12.29 -16.42
N PRO A 117 22.02 -13.40 -16.37
CA PRO A 117 21.54 -14.65 -15.75
C PRO A 117 21.09 -14.50 -14.29
N ASP A 118 21.73 -13.62 -13.51
CA ASP A 118 21.33 -13.35 -12.13
C ASP A 118 19.99 -12.61 -12.05
N ASP A 119 19.72 -11.68 -12.96
CA ASP A 119 18.44 -10.98 -13.00
C ASP A 119 17.31 -11.94 -13.36
N LEU A 120 17.53 -12.83 -14.33
CA LEU A 120 16.60 -13.89 -14.69
C LEU A 120 16.32 -14.83 -13.51
N ARG A 121 17.37 -15.26 -12.79
CA ARG A 121 17.22 -16.11 -11.60
C ARG A 121 16.37 -15.41 -10.53
N ILE A 122 16.66 -14.15 -10.21
CA ILE A 122 15.91 -13.36 -9.23
C ILE A 122 14.44 -13.17 -9.67
N ALA A 123 14.20 -12.90 -10.96
CA ALA A 123 12.85 -12.80 -11.49
C ALA A 123 12.07 -14.13 -11.32
N HIS A 124 12.68 -15.26 -11.64
CA HIS A 124 12.05 -16.57 -11.45
C HIS A 124 11.79 -16.89 -9.97
N GLU A 125 12.73 -16.58 -9.07
CA GLU A 125 12.52 -16.73 -7.61
C GLU A 125 11.35 -15.87 -7.13
N ALA A 126 11.23 -14.63 -7.58
CA ALA A 126 10.10 -13.76 -7.28
C ALA A 126 8.77 -14.33 -7.82
N MET A 127 8.78 -14.87 -9.04
CA MET A 127 7.61 -15.54 -9.61
C MET A 127 7.21 -16.81 -8.84
N GLN A 128 8.19 -17.59 -8.38
CA GLN A 128 7.91 -18.75 -7.52
C GLN A 128 7.30 -18.33 -6.19
N ALA A 129 7.85 -17.29 -5.54
CA ALA A 129 7.35 -16.77 -4.27
C ALA A 129 5.90 -16.26 -4.37
N THR A 130 5.49 -15.77 -5.55
CA THR A 130 4.12 -15.27 -5.80
C THR A 130 3.20 -16.30 -6.46
N GLY A 131 3.67 -17.52 -6.77
CA GLY A 131 2.90 -18.55 -7.45
C GLY A 131 2.52 -18.17 -8.88
N THR A 132 3.42 -17.50 -9.61
CA THR A 132 3.22 -17.06 -11.00
C THR A 132 4.23 -17.66 -11.98
N ALA A 133 5.09 -18.59 -11.54
CA ALA A 133 6.16 -19.16 -12.36
C ALA A 133 5.64 -19.82 -13.65
N GLU A 134 4.51 -20.51 -13.60
CA GLU A 134 3.86 -21.15 -14.74
C GLU A 134 3.23 -20.16 -15.74
N LEU A 135 3.14 -18.88 -15.37
CA LEU A 135 2.61 -17.82 -16.21
C LEU A 135 3.72 -17.09 -17.01
N ALA A 136 4.99 -17.46 -16.83
CA ALA A 136 6.16 -16.71 -17.31
C ALA A 136 6.03 -16.28 -18.79
N ASP A 137 5.64 -17.21 -19.65
CA ASP A 137 5.52 -17.00 -21.11
C ASP A 137 4.16 -16.46 -21.56
N ARG A 138 3.19 -16.30 -20.62
CA ARG A 138 1.87 -15.77 -20.97
C ARG A 138 1.91 -14.25 -21.09
N MET A 139 1.17 -13.73 -22.06
CA MET A 139 0.99 -12.28 -22.22
C MET A 139 0.28 -11.69 -20.99
N TYR A 140 0.87 -10.70 -20.34
CA TYR A 140 0.33 -10.06 -19.14
C TYR A 140 -1.12 -9.60 -19.32
N MET A 141 -1.46 -9.03 -20.50
CA MET A 141 -2.81 -8.53 -20.75
C MET A 141 -3.88 -9.63 -20.79
N THR A 142 -3.49 -10.89 -21.02
CA THR A 142 -4.42 -12.05 -21.08
C THR A 142 -4.66 -12.69 -19.70
N LEU A 143 -3.93 -12.26 -18.67
CA LEU A 143 -4.05 -12.77 -17.32
C LEU A 143 -5.32 -12.26 -16.64
N SER A 144 -5.87 -13.06 -15.71
CA SER A 144 -6.95 -12.63 -14.81
C SER A 144 -6.47 -11.48 -13.88
N GLY A 145 -7.38 -10.78 -13.24
CA GLY A 145 -7.04 -9.69 -12.31
C GLY A 145 -6.12 -10.15 -11.17
N GLY A 146 -6.41 -11.30 -10.56
CA GLY A 146 -5.59 -11.86 -9.49
C GLY A 146 -4.20 -12.33 -9.96
N GLU A 147 -4.10 -12.94 -11.17
CA GLU A 147 -2.82 -13.29 -11.78
C GLU A 147 -1.99 -12.04 -12.07
N LYS A 148 -2.59 -11.01 -12.67
CA LYS A 148 -1.94 -9.70 -12.92
C LYS A 148 -1.39 -9.11 -11.63
N GLN A 149 -2.19 -9.10 -10.56
CA GLN A 149 -1.77 -8.54 -9.28
C GLN A 149 -0.57 -9.30 -8.70
N ARG A 150 -0.58 -10.64 -8.75
CA ARG A 150 0.56 -11.45 -8.29
C ARG A 150 1.81 -11.22 -9.14
N VAL A 151 1.69 -11.02 -10.45
CA VAL A 151 2.81 -10.66 -11.34
C VAL A 151 3.38 -9.28 -11.00
N VAL A 152 2.54 -8.29 -10.70
CA VAL A 152 3.00 -6.95 -10.27
C VAL A 152 3.71 -7.03 -8.90
N ILE A 153 3.20 -7.84 -7.98
CA ILE A 153 3.89 -8.10 -6.70
C ILE A 153 5.24 -8.81 -6.96
N ALA A 154 5.30 -9.78 -7.88
CA ALA A 154 6.54 -10.44 -8.27
C ALA A 154 7.57 -9.44 -8.84
N SER A 155 7.13 -8.51 -9.69
CA SER A 155 7.98 -7.43 -10.23
C SER A 155 8.56 -6.56 -9.09
N ALA A 156 7.74 -6.19 -8.13
CA ALA A 156 8.20 -5.44 -6.96
C ALA A 156 9.19 -6.25 -6.09
N LEU A 157 8.97 -7.55 -5.91
CA LEU A 157 9.89 -8.44 -5.20
C LEU A 157 11.21 -8.65 -5.96
N ALA A 158 11.17 -8.76 -7.29
CA ALA A 158 12.37 -8.88 -8.12
C ALA A 158 13.31 -7.66 -7.98
N GLN A 159 12.79 -6.51 -7.54
CA GLN A 159 13.60 -5.36 -7.16
C GLN A 159 14.45 -5.62 -5.91
N SER A 160 14.18 -6.71 -5.16
CA SER A 160 14.84 -7.10 -3.90
C SER A 160 14.79 -5.97 -2.84
N PRO A 161 13.62 -5.39 -2.58
CA PRO A 161 13.49 -4.22 -1.72
C PRO A 161 13.50 -4.58 -0.23
N ASP A 162 13.88 -3.62 0.62
CA ASP A 162 13.68 -3.71 2.08
C ASP A 162 12.22 -3.43 2.47
N ILE A 163 11.53 -2.61 1.65
CA ILE A 163 10.17 -2.14 1.92
C ILE A 163 9.31 -2.22 0.66
N LEU A 164 8.11 -2.80 0.79
CA LEU A 164 7.04 -2.76 -0.21
C LEU A 164 5.97 -1.75 0.21
N LEU A 165 5.67 -0.80 -0.65
CA LEU A 165 4.55 0.12 -0.51
C LEU A 165 3.45 -0.31 -1.48
N LEU A 166 2.28 -0.76 -0.96
CA LEU A 166 1.21 -1.30 -1.77
C LEU A 166 0.00 -0.35 -1.72
N ASP A 167 -0.46 0.09 -2.88
CA ASP A 167 -1.62 0.97 -3.01
C ASP A 167 -2.83 0.16 -3.46
N GLU A 168 -3.77 -0.10 -2.55
CA GLU A 168 -5.01 -0.84 -2.77
C GLU A 168 -4.80 -2.21 -3.47
N PRO A 169 -3.91 -3.09 -2.94
CA PRO A 169 -3.45 -4.29 -3.67
C PRO A 169 -4.54 -5.34 -3.92
N THR A 170 -5.70 -5.20 -3.31
CA THR A 170 -6.85 -6.12 -3.46
C THR A 170 -8.06 -5.44 -4.09
N ALA A 171 -7.97 -4.14 -4.44
CA ALA A 171 -9.06 -3.44 -5.10
C ALA A 171 -9.37 -4.10 -6.46
N SER A 172 -10.65 -4.15 -6.81
CA SER A 172 -11.12 -4.73 -8.07
C SER A 172 -10.92 -6.25 -8.24
N LEU A 173 -10.48 -6.96 -7.20
CA LEU A 173 -10.41 -8.41 -7.16
C LEU A 173 -11.69 -9.00 -6.55
N ASP A 174 -12.09 -10.18 -7.01
CA ASP A 174 -13.13 -10.93 -6.31
C ASP A 174 -12.63 -11.49 -4.96
N LEU A 175 -13.55 -11.93 -4.13
CA LEU A 175 -13.26 -12.35 -2.76
C LEU A 175 -12.19 -13.46 -2.68
N GLY A 176 -12.21 -14.42 -3.61
CA GLY A 176 -11.23 -15.51 -3.63
C GLY A 176 -9.82 -14.99 -3.85
N TYR A 177 -9.64 -14.14 -4.86
CA TYR A 177 -8.34 -13.53 -5.15
C TYR A 177 -7.89 -12.54 -4.08
N GLN A 178 -8.80 -11.83 -3.42
CA GLN A 178 -8.45 -10.98 -2.27
C GLN A 178 -7.81 -11.79 -1.15
N ILE A 179 -8.39 -12.96 -0.82
CA ILE A 179 -7.87 -13.88 0.20
C ILE A 179 -6.49 -14.42 -0.21
N GLU A 180 -6.33 -14.81 -1.49
CA GLU A 180 -5.05 -15.31 -2.00
C GLU A 180 -3.94 -14.24 -1.91
N VAL A 181 -4.23 -13.01 -2.31
CA VAL A 181 -3.27 -11.89 -2.22
C VAL A 181 -2.95 -11.56 -0.76
N ALA A 182 -3.95 -11.53 0.14
CA ALA A 182 -3.73 -11.31 1.57
C ALA A 182 -2.83 -12.41 2.17
N ALA A 183 -3.09 -13.67 1.86
CA ALA A 183 -2.28 -14.80 2.30
C ALA A 183 -0.84 -14.73 1.74
N LEU A 184 -0.67 -14.30 0.49
CA LEU A 184 0.63 -14.07 -0.12
C LEU A 184 1.41 -12.98 0.64
N LEU A 185 0.81 -11.81 0.89
CA LEU A 185 1.45 -10.70 1.59
C LEU A 185 1.83 -11.10 3.02
N SER A 186 0.94 -11.80 3.74
CA SER A 186 1.23 -12.35 5.08
C SER A 186 2.42 -13.30 5.05
N ARG A 187 2.48 -14.21 4.07
CA ARG A 187 3.59 -15.15 3.92
C ARG A 187 4.91 -14.43 3.62
N LEU A 188 4.92 -13.47 2.70
CA LEU A 188 6.11 -12.68 2.36
C LEU A 188 6.63 -11.90 3.57
N ASN A 189 5.74 -11.32 4.37
CA ASN A 189 6.14 -10.62 5.59
C ASN A 189 6.70 -11.60 6.63
N ARG A 190 5.94 -12.65 7.00
CA ARG A 190 6.30 -13.55 8.11
C ARG A 190 7.49 -14.46 7.80
N GLN A 191 7.61 -14.96 6.55
CA GLN A 191 8.65 -15.93 6.17
C GLN A 191 9.91 -15.25 5.63
N HIS A 192 9.76 -14.10 4.95
CA HIS A 192 10.88 -13.39 4.31
C HIS A 192 11.23 -12.07 5.00
N GLY A 193 10.51 -11.68 6.05
CA GLY A 193 10.79 -10.47 6.82
C GLY A 193 10.60 -9.16 6.05
N VAL A 194 9.85 -9.18 4.94
CA VAL A 194 9.63 -7.99 4.10
C VAL A 194 8.79 -6.98 4.85
N THR A 195 9.29 -5.77 5.01
CA THR A 195 8.53 -4.66 5.58
C THR A 195 7.49 -4.17 4.58
N MET A 196 6.25 -3.95 5.01
CA MET A 196 5.18 -3.54 4.10
C MET A 196 4.35 -2.38 4.65
N VAL A 197 3.94 -1.48 3.75
CA VAL A 197 2.88 -0.49 4.00
C VAL A 197 1.78 -0.73 2.99
N ILE A 198 0.57 -1.03 3.46
CA ILE A 198 -0.59 -1.33 2.64
C ILE A 198 -1.62 -0.22 2.80
N ALA A 199 -1.81 0.60 1.78
CA ALA A 199 -2.94 1.50 1.73
C ALA A 199 -4.18 0.72 1.29
N THR A 200 -5.24 0.77 2.08
CA THR A 200 -6.52 0.14 1.74
C THR A 200 -7.68 0.87 2.42
N HIS A 201 -8.88 0.67 1.90
CA HIS A 201 -10.13 1.08 2.55
C HIS A 201 -10.85 -0.11 3.19
N ASP A 202 -10.38 -1.33 2.98
CA ASP A 202 -10.94 -2.55 3.57
C ASP A 202 -10.43 -2.73 5.01
N LEU A 203 -11.33 -2.49 5.96
CA LEU A 203 -11.05 -2.57 7.39
C LEU A 203 -10.80 -4.00 7.86
N ASN A 204 -11.53 -4.97 7.31
CA ASN A 204 -11.40 -6.36 7.71
C ASN A 204 -10.12 -6.99 7.18
N LEU A 205 -9.76 -6.67 5.93
CA LEU A 205 -8.45 -7.03 5.37
C LEU A 205 -7.32 -6.48 6.24
N ALA A 206 -7.38 -5.19 6.57
CA ALA A 206 -6.35 -4.56 7.40
C ALA A 206 -6.28 -5.13 8.80
N ALA A 207 -7.44 -5.42 9.42
CA ALA A 207 -7.52 -6.02 10.75
C ALA A 207 -6.91 -7.43 10.81
N GLY A 208 -7.09 -8.22 9.74
CA GLY A 208 -6.55 -9.58 9.65
C GLY A 208 -5.08 -9.65 9.24
N LEU A 209 -4.59 -8.63 8.55
CA LEU A 209 -3.27 -8.67 7.92
C LEU A 209 -2.22 -7.80 8.62
N CYS A 210 -2.61 -6.61 9.11
CA CYS A 210 -1.67 -5.59 9.57
C CYS A 210 -1.41 -5.65 11.08
N ASP A 211 -0.13 -5.57 11.47
CA ASP A 211 0.28 -5.49 12.88
C ASP A 211 -0.05 -4.12 13.47
N THR A 212 0.13 -3.07 12.67
CA THR A 212 -0.10 -1.68 13.03
C THR A 212 -0.98 -0.99 12.02
N LEU A 213 -1.77 -0.01 12.46
CA LEU A 213 -2.59 0.84 11.61
C LEU A 213 -2.23 2.31 11.76
N VAL A 214 -2.31 3.02 10.64
CA VAL A 214 -2.32 4.48 10.55
C VAL A 214 -3.68 4.88 10.00
N LEU A 215 -4.47 5.59 10.78
CA LEU A 215 -5.77 6.09 10.36
C LEU A 215 -5.63 7.50 9.81
N LEU A 216 -5.94 7.66 8.52
CA LEU A 216 -5.81 8.93 7.80
C LEU A 216 -7.18 9.48 7.42
N ARG A 217 -7.48 10.73 7.84
CA ARG A 217 -8.70 11.43 7.47
C ARG A 217 -8.38 12.86 7.07
N ALA A 218 -8.91 13.30 5.93
CA ALA A 218 -8.77 14.67 5.43
C ALA A 218 -7.32 15.20 5.47
N GLY A 219 -6.35 14.35 5.10
CA GLY A 219 -4.94 14.71 5.07
C GLY A 219 -4.23 14.75 6.42
N ARG A 220 -4.85 14.25 7.50
CA ARG A 220 -4.25 14.19 8.86
C ARG A 220 -4.29 12.79 9.42
N VAL A 221 -3.29 12.44 10.23
CA VAL A 221 -3.30 11.20 11.01
C VAL A 221 -4.23 11.39 12.20
N LEU A 222 -5.25 10.54 12.32
CA LEU A 222 -6.15 10.50 13.48
C LEU A 222 -5.60 9.67 14.62
N ALA A 223 -4.96 8.54 14.29
CA ALA A 223 -4.35 7.63 15.23
C ALA A 223 -3.33 6.73 14.51
N GLN A 224 -2.32 6.27 15.23
CA GLN A 224 -1.36 5.26 14.81
C GLN A 224 -1.01 4.37 15.98
N GLY A 225 -0.86 3.06 15.75
CA GLY A 225 -0.47 2.10 16.76
C GLY A 225 -0.85 0.66 16.40
N PRO A 226 -0.74 -0.27 17.37
CA PRO A 226 -1.15 -1.66 17.19
C PRO A 226 -2.61 -1.75 16.72
N THR A 227 -2.87 -2.65 15.76
CA THR A 227 -4.20 -2.81 15.16
C THR A 227 -5.30 -2.97 16.19
N ARG A 228 -5.06 -3.76 17.25
CA ARG A 228 -6.05 -4.01 18.31
C ARG A 228 -6.37 -2.80 19.18
N GLU A 229 -5.45 -1.85 19.28
CA GLU A 229 -5.62 -0.63 20.07
C GLU A 229 -6.26 0.50 19.26
N VAL A 230 -5.92 0.58 17.98
CA VAL A 230 -6.33 1.68 17.10
C VAL A 230 -7.68 1.42 16.44
N LEU A 231 -7.99 0.16 16.09
CA LEU A 231 -9.23 -0.20 15.41
C LEU A 231 -10.37 -0.37 16.42
N THR A 232 -11.01 0.73 16.76
CA THR A 232 -12.13 0.80 17.72
C THR A 232 -13.39 1.38 17.09
N THR A 233 -14.56 1.13 17.69
CA THR A 233 -15.83 1.70 17.26
C THR A 233 -15.76 3.23 17.17
N ASP A 234 -15.13 3.90 18.13
CA ASP A 234 -14.96 5.37 18.11
C ASP A 234 -14.06 5.81 16.97
N ALA A 235 -12.95 5.10 16.74
CA ALA A 235 -12.04 5.39 15.64
C ALA A 235 -12.74 5.26 14.27
N ILE A 236 -13.56 4.23 14.07
CA ILE A 236 -14.34 4.05 12.84
C ILE A 236 -15.37 5.16 12.66
N ARG A 237 -16.08 5.52 13.74
CA ARG A 237 -17.01 6.66 13.70
C ARG A 237 -16.32 7.95 13.30
N ARG A 238 -15.17 8.24 13.90
CA ARG A 238 -14.38 9.43 13.58
C ARG A 238 -13.77 9.38 12.17
N LEU A 239 -13.44 8.19 11.66
CA LEU A 239 -12.79 8.03 10.36
C LEU A 239 -13.78 8.13 9.18
N TYR A 240 -14.96 7.51 9.31
CA TYR A 240 -15.91 7.31 8.22
C TYR A 240 -17.29 7.97 8.42
N ASP A 241 -17.56 8.56 9.57
CA ASP A 241 -18.91 9.03 9.98
C ASP A 241 -19.95 7.88 9.95
N VAL A 242 -19.55 6.71 10.43
CA VAL A 242 -20.35 5.48 10.43
C VAL A 242 -20.33 4.86 11.83
N ASP A 243 -21.49 4.46 12.34
CA ASP A 243 -21.57 3.55 13.48
C ASP A 243 -21.20 2.15 13.01
N ALA A 244 -20.30 1.52 13.71
CA ALA A 244 -19.88 0.15 13.44
C ALA A 244 -19.70 -0.62 14.75
N ASP A 245 -19.89 -1.91 14.68
CA ASP A 245 -19.48 -2.84 15.72
C ASP A 245 -18.07 -3.35 15.43
N VAL A 246 -17.20 -3.31 16.43
CA VAL A 246 -15.82 -3.81 16.33
C VAL A 246 -15.62 -4.84 17.44
N HIS A 247 -15.47 -6.09 17.05
CA HIS A 247 -15.29 -7.19 18.00
C HIS A 247 -14.21 -8.16 17.52
N PHE A 248 -13.63 -8.89 18.47
CA PHE A 248 -12.68 -9.95 18.13
C PHE A 248 -13.46 -11.20 17.67
N HIS A 249 -13.11 -11.73 16.49
CA HIS A 249 -13.69 -12.95 15.95
C HIS A 249 -12.76 -14.13 16.25
N ASP A 250 -13.16 -15.02 17.16
CA ASP A 250 -12.30 -16.09 17.67
C ASP A 250 -11.81 -17.03 16.57
N GLU A 251 -12.69 -17.46 15.64
CA GLU A 251 -12.32 -18.34 14.55
C GLU A 251 -11.39 -17.69 13.52
N ALA A 252 -11.56 -16.38 13.26
CA ALA A 252 -10.71 -15.61 12.35
C ALA A 252 -9.38 -15.19 12.99
N GLY A 253 -9.34 -15.10 14.34
CA GLY A 253 -8.17 -14.71 15.10
C GLY A 253 -7.82 -13.21 15.05
N HIS A 254 -8.73 -12.37 14.55
CA HIS A 254 -8.54 -10.93 14.41
C HIS A 254 -9.83 -10.13 14.68
N LEU A 255 -9.70 -8.81 14.75
CA LEU A 255 -10.85 -7.91 14.85
C LEU A 255 -11.67 -7.94 13.55
N THR A 256 -12.98 -7.87 13.71
CA THR A 256 -13.95 -7.72 12.61
C THR A 256 -14.72 -6.43 12.79
N VAL A 257 -14.90 -5.70 11.70
CA VAL A 257 -15.67 -4.46 11.65
C VAL A 257 -16.94 -4.70 10.86
N THR A 258 -18.09 -4.53 11.54
CA THR A 258 -19.41 -4.64 10.92
C THR A 258 -20.05 -3.26 10.87
N PRO A 259 -20.18 -2.62 9.70
CA PRO A 259 -20.88 -1.34 9.58
C PRO A 259 -22.37 -1.52 9.93
N LEU A 260 -22.93 -0.60 10.74
CA LEU A 260 -24.31 -0.63 11.17
C LEU A 260 -25.15 0.43 10.42
N ARG A 261 -24.77 1.70 10.53
CA ARG A 261 -25.46 2.82 9.91
C ARG A 261 -24.55 4.04 9.80
N ARG A 262 -24.92 5.01 8.96
CA ARG A 262 -24.25 6.31 8.97
C ARG A 262 -24.69 7.10 10.22
N THR A 263 -23.74 7.78 10.86
CA THR A 263 -24.07 8.78 11.87
C THR A 263 -24.70 9.97 11.15
N HIS A 264 -26.01 10.19 11.33
CA HIS A 264 -26.71 11.30 10.68
C HIS A 264 -26.08 12.64 11.11
N GLY A 265 -25.56 13.39 10.15
CA GLY A 265 -25.56 14.84 10.25
C GLY A 265 -27.03 15.27 10.34
N VAL A 266 -27.40 15.96 11.40
CA VAL A 266 -28.74 16.47 11.69
C VAL A 266 -29.28 17.23 10.48
N GLY A 267 -30.33 16.70 9.87
CA GLY A 267 -31.07 17.25 8.75
C GLY A 267 -32.37 16.47 8.54
N ASP A 268 -33.07 16.18 9.65
CA ASP A 268 -34.44 15.69 9.59
C ASP A 268 -35.34 16.86 9.26
N THR A 269 -35.60 17.11 7.97
CA THR A 269 -36.77 17.87 7.55
C THR A 269 -37.92 16.89 7.49
N GLY A 270 -38.61 16.73 8.63
CA GLY A 270 -39.86 16.04 8.72
C GLY A 270 -40.85 16.58 7.70
N VAL A 271 -41.23 15.75 6.73
CA VAL A 271 -42.46 15.91 5.96
C VAL A 271 -43.50 15.08 6.67
N PRO A 272 -44.52 15.68 7.30
CA PRO A 272 -45.64 14.93 7.83
C PRO A 272 -46.48 14.37 6.67
N ARG A 273 -47.04 13.18 6.88
CA ARG A 273 -47.98 12.49 5.98
C ARG A 273 -49.29 13.25 5.81
#